data_feb18680c87ae4ef16acdceafb842620
#
_entry.id   feb18680c87ae4ef16acdceafb842620
#
_cell.length_a   1.000
_cell.length_b   1.000
_cell.length_c   1.000
_cell.angle_alpha   90.00
_cell.angle_beta   90.00
_cell.angle_gamma   90.00
#
_symmetry.space_group_name_H-M   'P 1'
#
loop_
_entity.id
_entity.type
_entity.pdbx_description
1 polymer ?
#
loop_
_entity_poly.entity_id
_entity_poly.type
_entity_poly.pdbx_seq_one_letter_code
_entity_poly.pdbx_strand_id
1 'polypeptide(L)'
;MTTAYYSTVLNHPLETVWGLIRDFNNYPAYIEGVSESVIEDDKGGDEVGAVRRFCYLGNWIRQRLLGHSDQAHTLTYAGIEPFPFPAGLAPDAPAPTHYEGTMHLLPVVEGNRTFIEWKVRLDSAPQDDDRWQALFQSWIPDWTNSLERALGRLRG
;
A
#
# COMPACT_ATOMS: atom_id res chain seq x y z
N MET A 1 -17.77 -3.15 -7.96
CA MET A 1 -16.56 -2.39 -7.60
C MET A 1 -16.78 -1.66 -6.30
N THR A 2 -15.81 -1.71 -5.41
CA THR A 2 -15.86 -1.03 -4.12
C THR A 2 -14.53 -0.37 -3.80
N THR A 3 -14.50 0.54 -2.84
CA THR A 3 -13.29 1.26 -2.44
C THR A 3 -13.17 1.28 -0.93
N ALA A 4 -11.99 0.88 -0.43
CA ALA A 4 -11.59 1.12 0.95
C ALA A 4 -10.72 2.37 0.97
N TYR A 5 -10.90 3.21 1.98
CA TYR A 5 -10.22 4.51 2.08
C TYR A 5 -9.87 4.82 3.53
N TYR A 6 -8.68 5.33 3.74
CA TYR A 6 -8.26 5.81 5.05
C TYR A 6 -7.33 7.00 4.88
N SER A 7 -7.46 7.98 5.76
CA SER A 7 -6.56 9.11 5.81
C SER A 7 -6.22 9.45 7.25
N THR A 8 -5.02 9.98 7.45
CA THR A 8 -4.57 10.42 8.76
C THR A 8 -3.44 11.44 8.60
N VAL A 9 -2.99 12.00 9.71
CA VAL A 9 -1.85 12.91 9.74
C VAL A 9 -0.69 12.21 10.46
N LEU A 10 0.47 12.20 9.79
CA LEU A 10 1.70 11.66 10.34
C LEU A 10 2.55 12.81 10.88
N ASN A 11 3.11 12.67 12.07
CA ASN A 11 3.91 13.72 12.73
C ASN A 11 5.36 13.71 12.24
N HIS A 12 5.51 13.76 10.90
CA HIS A 12 6.81 13.74 10.22
C HIS A 12 6.75 14.60 8.97
N PRO A 13 7.87 15.25 8.58
CA PRO A 13 7.90 16.09 7.39
C PRO A 13 7.59 15.29 6.11
N LEU A 14 6.97 15.97 5.16
CA LEU A 14 6.56 15.36 3.88
C LEU A 14 7.72 14.62 3.18
N GLU A 15 8.88 15.26 3.09
CA GLU A 15 10.02 14.65 2.40
C GLU A 15 10.55 13.41 3.11
N THR A 16 10.44 13.37 4.43
CA THR A 16 10.83 12.19 5.21
C THR A 16 9.88 11.03 4.92
N VAL A 17 8.57 11.30 4.90
CA VAL A 17 7.57 10.27 4.60
C VAL A 17 7.70 9.79 3.16
N TRP A 18 7.78 10.74 2.23
CA TRP A 18 7.90 10.42 0.81
C TRP A 18 9.19 9.65 0.51
N GLY A 19 10.28 10.00 1.18
CA GLY A 19 11.55 9.28 1.04
C GLY A 19 11.44 7.80 1.35
N LEU A 20 10.53 7.42 2.24
CA LEU A 20 10.29 6.02 2.59
C LEU A 20 9.37 5.34 1.57
N ILE A 21 8.34 6.05 1.11
CA ILE A 21 7.28 5.49 0.27
C ILE A 21 7.63 5.47 -1.22
N ARG A 22 8.40 6.46 -1.69
CA ARG A 22 8.63 6.68 -3.12
C ARG A 22 9.25 5.49 -3.85
N ASP A 23 10.04 4.68 -3.15
CA ASP A 23 10.54 3.43 -3.70
C ASP A 23 9.48 2.35 -3.44
N PHE A 24 8.80 1.99 -4.50
CA PHE A 24 7.73 1.00 -4.51
C PHE A 24 8.21 -0.38 -4.02
N ASN A 25 9.52 -0.65 -4.05
CA ASN A 25 10.09 -1.90 -3.56
C ASN A 25 10.46 -1.86 -2.06
N ASN A 26 10.09 -0.79 -1.36
CA ASN A 26 10.58 -0.54 -0.01
C ASN A 26 9.65 -1.03 1.12
N TYR A 27 8.65 -1.83 0.83
CA TYR A 27 7.71 -2.32 1.84
C TYR A 27 8.36 -2.97 3.07
N PRO A 28 9.46 -3.75 2.92
CA PRO A 28 10.09 -4.33 4.12
C PRO A 28 10.53 -3.29 5.15
N ALA A 29 10.79 -2.06 4.72
CA ALA A 29 11.22 -1.00 5.62
C ALA A 29 10.10 -0.43 6.48
N TYR A 30 8.82 -0.52 6.04
CA TYR A 30 7.75 0.16 6.76
C TYR A 30 6.42 -0.61 6.87
N ILE A 31 6.24 -1.72 6.17
CA ILE A 31 5.04 -2.55 6.34
C ILE A 31 5.40 -3.79 7.14
N GLU A 32 4.91 -3.85 8.37
CA GLU A 32 5.10 -5.03 9.22
C GLU A 32 4.43 -6.24 8.59
N GLY A 33 5.12 -7.37 8.61
CA GLY A 33 4.65 -8.57 7.96
C GLY A 33 5.24 -8.81 6.59
N VAL A 34 5.86 -7.79 5.98
CA VAL A 34 6.58 -7.96 4.71
C VAL A 34 8.02 -8.33 5.03
N SER A 35 8.39 -9.58 4.73
CA SER A 35 9.73 -10.11 5.03
C SER A 35 10.74 -9.76 3.96
N GLU A 36 10.32 -9.72 2.68
CA GLU A 36 11.21 -9.37 1.57
C GLU A 36 10.40 -8.84 0.39
N SER A 37 11.05 -8.06 -0.46
CA SER A 37 10.46 -7.54 -1.70
C SER A 37 11.56 -7.40 -2.75
N VAL A 38 11.28 -7.85 -3.97
CA VAL A 38 12.22 -7.77 -5.09
C VAL A 38 11.52 -7.25 -6.34
N ILE A 39 12.25 -6.49 -7.15
CA ILE A 39 11.79 -6.10 -8.49
C ILE A 39 12.13 -7.24 -9.44
N GLU A 40 11.17 -7.69 -10.25
CA GLU A 40 11.35 -8.83 -11.14
C GLU A 40 12.09 -8.47 -12.43
N ASP A 41 12.08 -7.20 -12.81
CA ASP A 41 12.80 -6.70 -13.98
C ASP A 41 13.83 -5.67 -13.52
N ASP A 42 14.65 -5.16 -14.45
CA ASP A 42 15.74 -4.24 -14.11
C ASP A 42 15.28 -2.79 -13.91
N LYS A 43 14.00 -2.56 -13.61
CA LYS A 43 13.46 -1.22 -13.39
C LYS A 43 13.70 -0.76 -11.95
N GLY A 44 13.78 0.56 -11.79
CA GLY A 44 13.83 1.15 -10.46
C GLY A 44 12.46 1.10 -9.78
N GLY A 45 12.45 1.27 -8.46
CA GLY A 45 11.22 1.30 -7.67
C GLY A 45 10.35 2.55 -7.89
N ASP A 46 10.79 3.47 -8.74
CA ASP A 46 10.06 4.68 -9.14
C ASP A 46 9.71 4.68 -10.63
N GLU A 47 10.01 3.61 -11.36
CA GLU A 47 9.69 3.50 -12.79
C GLU A 47 8.35 2.84 -13.00
N VAL A 48 7.45 3.53 -13.71
CA VAL A 48 6.15 2.97 -14.10
C VAL A 48 6.37 1.72 -14.95
N GLY A 49 5.64 0.67 -14.63
CA GLY A 49 5.79 -0.64 -15.25
C GLY A 49 6.61 -1.63 -14.43
N ALA A 50 7.35 -1.16 -13.42
CA ALA A 50 8.09 -2.05 -12.54
C ALA A 50 7.15 -3.05 -11.86
N VAL A 51 7.59 -4.29 -11.75
CA VAL A 51 6.84 -5.36 -11.07
C VAL A 51 7.61 -5.75 -9.82
N ARG A 52 6.95 -5.62 -8.67
CA ARG A 52 7.50 -6.12 -7.41
C ARG A 52 6.85 -7.44 -7.03
N ARG A 53 7.64 -8.28 -6.42
CA ARG A 53 7.16 -9.51 -5.78
C ARG A 53 7.58 -9.46 -4.33
N PHE A 54 6.62 -9.51 -3.42
CA PHE A 54 6.91 -9.42 -2.00
C PHE A 54 6.15 -10.48 -1.21
N CYS A 55 6.73 -10.84 -0.06
CA CYS A 55 6.15 -11.83 0.84
C CYS A 55 5.49 -11.11 2.02
N TYR A 56 4.17 -11.20 2.11
CA TYR A 56 3.40 -10.60 3.19
C TYR A 56 2.72 -11.69 3.99
N LEU A 57 3.08 -11.80 5.27
CA LEU A 57 2.54 -12.83 6.19
C LEU A 57 2.66 -14.23 5.58
N GLY A 58 3.79 -14.49 4.92
CA GLY A 58 4.05 -15.78 4.29
C GLY A 58 3.44 -15.99 2.92
N ASN A 59 2.72 -15.00 2.39
CA ASN A 59 2.08 -15.10 1.08
C ASN A 59 2.80 -14.20 0.06
N TRP A 60 3.09 -14.76 -1.11
CA TRP A 60 3.75 -14.02 -2.19
C TRP A 60 2.72 -13.25 -3.01
N ILE A 61 2.98 -11.97 -3.20
CA ILE A 61 2.10 -11.03 -3.90
C ILE A 61 2.90 -10.35 -5.00
N ARG A 62 2.32 -10.23 -6.19
CA ARG A 62 2.92 -9.53 -7.32
C ARG A 62 2.08 -8.32 -7.70
N GLN A 63 2.74 -7.19 -7.86
CA GLN A 63 2.07 -5.93 -8.19
C GLN A 63 2.89 -5.15 -9.20
N ARG A 64 2.21 -4.36 -10.02
CA ARG A 64 2.84 -3.47 -11.00
C ARG A 64 2.64 -2.03 -10.59
N LEU A 65 3.68 -1.22 -10.73
CA LEU A 65 3.59 0.22 -10.53
C LEU A 65 2.92 0.85 -11.75
N LEU A 66 1.75 1.45 -11.56
CA LEU A 66 0.98 2.07 -12.62
C LEU A 66 1.23 3.56 -12.75
N GLY A 67 1.55 4.24 -11.65
CA GLY A 67 1.77 5.68 -11.64
C GLY A 67 2.72 6.06 -10.54
N HIS A 68 3.52 7.09 -10.77
CA HIS A 68 4.47 7.63 -9.80
C HIS A 68 4.70 9.11 -10.10
N SER A 69 4.62 9.95 -9.09
CA SER A 69 4.94 11.36 -9.22
C SER A 69 5.66 11.85 -7.97
N ASP A 70 6.94 12.19 -8.12
CA ASP A 70 7.69 12.84 -7.05
C ASP A 70 7.21 14.27 -6.80
N GLN A 71 6.62 14.92 -7.81
CA GLN A 71 6.09 16.26 -7.67
C GLN A 71 4.78 16.27 -6.90
N ALA A 72 3.87 15.36 -7.21
CA ALA A 72 2.56 15.26 -6.57
C ALA A 72 2.58 14.38 -5.31
N HIS A 73 3.69 13.69 -5.06
CA HIS A 73 3.85 12.74 -3.93
C HIS A 73 2.73 11.68 -3.93
N THR A 74 2.61 11.01 -5.07
CA THR A 74 1.61 9.96 -5.22
C THR A 74 2.18 8.78 -6.00
N LEU A 75 1.71 7.59 -5.66
CA LEU A 75 1.98 6.40 -6.46
C LEU A 75 0.74 5.51 -6.49
N THR A 76 0.60 4.78 -7.59
CA THR A 76 -0.50 3.84 -7.79
C THR A 76 0.06 2.51 -8.24
N TYR A 77 -0.44 1.44 -7.65
CA TYR A 77 -0.06 0.09 -8.00
C TYR A 77 -1.29 -0.78 -8.21
N ALA A 78 -1.14 -1.86 -8.97
CA ALA A 78 -2.20 -2.84 -9.16
C ALA A 78 -1.65 -4.25 -8.98
N GLY A 79 -2.49 -5.14 -8.48
CA GLY A 79 -2.19 -6.56 -8.47
C GLY A 79 -2.23 -7.12 -9.88
N ILE A 80 -1.28 -8.01 -10.20
CA ILE A 80 -1.27 -8.70 -11.48
C ILE A 80 -1.68 -10.16 -11.35
N GLU A 81 -1.96 -10.58 -10.11
CA GLU A 81 -2.50 -11.90 -9.76
C GLU A 81 -3.58 -11.68 -8.69
N PRO A 82 -4.52 -12.61 -8.51
CA PRO A 82 -5.45 -12.52 -7.40
C PRO A 82 -4.72 -12.40 -6.07
N PHE A 83 -5.22 -11.55 -5.19
CA PHE A 83 -4.61 -11.35 -3.88
C PHE A 83 -4.73 -12.64 -3.06
N PRO A 84 -3.62 -13.24 -2.61
CA PRO A 84 -3.70 -14.44 -1.78
C PRO A 84 -4.08 -14.05 -0.35
N PHE A 85 -5.11 -14.70 0.17
CA PHE A 85 -5.54 -14.46 1.55
C PHE A 85 -5.09 -15.63 2.43
N PRO A 86 -4.65 -15.33 3.67
CA PRO A 86 -4.39 -16.41 4.62
C PRO A 86 -5.62 -17.29 4.82
N ALA A 87 -5.40 -18.58 5.00
CA ALA A 87 -6.49 -19.54 5.22
C ALA A 87 -7.36 -19.08 6.40
N GLY A 88 -8.67 -19.11 6.20
CA GLY A 88 -9.63 -18.74 7.24
C GLY A 88 -10.13 -17.30 7.19
N LEU A 89 -9.49 -16.39 6.44
CA LEU A 89 -9.97 -15.01 6.36
C LEU A 89 -11.22 -14.87 5.50
N ALA A 90 -11.29 -15.58 4.39
CA ALA A 90 -12.45 -15.54 3.49
C ALA A 90 -12.59 -16.88 2.75
N PRO A 91 -12.85 -17.98 3.47
CA PRO A 91 -12.83 -19.31 2.86
C PRO A 91 -13.87 -19.50 1.77
N ASP A 92 -14.97 -18.75 1.82
CA ASP A 92 -16.09 -18.94 0.90
C ASP A 92 -16.21 -17.84 -0.15
N ALA A 93 -15.30 -16.87 -0.17
CA ALA A 93 -15.35 -15.76 -1.10
C ALA A 93 -14.15 -15.81 -2.05
N PRO A 94 -14.38 -15.83 -3.37
CA PRO A 94 -13.28 -15.73 -4.32
C PRO A 94 -12.52 -14.41 -4.11
N ALA A 95 -11.20 -14.44 -4.30
CA ALA A 95 -10.39 -13.24 -4.26
C ALA A 95 -10.89 -12.21 -5.29
N PRO A 96 -10.72 -10.90 -5.02
CA PRO A 96 -11.04 -9.89 -6.00
C PRO A 96 -10.27 -10.16 -7.31
N THR A 97 -10.95 -9.95 -8.45
CA THR A 97 -10.36 -10.18 -9.76
C THR A 97 -9.36 -9.10 -10.13
N HIS A 98 -9.51 -7.91 -9.53
CA HIS A 98 -8.62 -6.78 -9.74
C HIS A 98 -8.60 -5.91 -8.49
N TYR A 99 -7.43 -5.36 -8.17
CA TYR A 99 -7.32 -4.34 -7.12
C TYR A 99 -6.25 -3.33 -7.48
N GLU A 100 -6.47 -2.08 -7.08
CA GLU A 100 -5.56 -0.97 -7.28
C GLU A 100 -5.42 -0.19 -5.98
N GLY A 101 -4.19 0.09 -5.57
CA GLY A 101 -3.92 0.93 -4.42
C GLY A 101 -3.29 2.25 -4.84
N THR A 102 -3.70 3.34 -4.19
CA THR A 102 -3.09 4.66 -4.39
C THR A 102 -2.72 5.25 -3.04
N MET A 103 -1.48 5.69 -2.93
CA MET A 103 -0.97 6.43 -1.78
C MET A 103 -0.69 7.85 -2.22
N HIS A 104 -1.20 8.83 -1.46
CA HIS A 104 -1.04 10.24 -1.78
C HIS A 104 -0.72 11.02 -0.52
N LEU A 105 0.31 11.86 -0.59
CA LEU A 105 0.77 12.69 0.52
C LEU A 105 0.56 14.16 0.21
N LEU A 106 0.13 14.92 1.22
CA LEU A 106 0.02 16.36 1.14
C LEU A 106 0.67 16.98 2.39
N PRO A 107 1.30 18.16 2.25
CA PRO A 107 1.89 18.80 3.41
C PRO A 107 0.82 19.38 4.34
N VAL A 108 1.01 19.16 5.65
CA VAL A 108 0.31 19.91 6.69
C VAL A 108 1.33 20.91 7.21
N VAL A 109 1.22 22.14 6.75
CA VAL A 109 2.25 23.17 6.98
C VAL A 109 2.39 23.47 8.47
N GLU A 110 1.28 23.59 9.16
CA GLU A 110 1.30 23.78 10.61
C GLU A 110 1.89 22.55 11.28
N GLY A 111 3.00 22.73 11.97
CA GLY A 111 3.69 21.64 12.64
C GLY A 111 4.58 20.79 11.75
N ASN A 112 4.72 21.14 10.47
CA ASN A 112 5.57 20.41 9.51
C ASN A 112 5.24 18.91 9.51
N ARG A 113 3.97 18.60 9.26
CA ARG A 113 3.44 17.24 9.29
C ARG A 113 2.98 16.82 7.90
N THR A 114 2.53 15.59 7.77
CA THR A 114 2.11 15.03 6.48
C THR A 114 0.70 14.44 6.60
N PHE A 115 -0.19 14.88 5.69
CA PHE A 115 -1.46 14.19 5.47
C PHE A 115 -1.20 13.04 4.51
N ILE A 116 -1.67 11.86 4.86
CA ILE A 116 -1.62 10.68 3.98
C ILE A 116 -3.04 10.18 3.74
N GLU A 117 -3.35 9.89 2.48
CA GLU A 117 -4.54 9.11 2.14
C GLU A 117 -4.11 7.89 1.35
N TRP A 118 -4.75 6.78 1.66
CA TRP A 118 -4.49 5.50 1.03
C TRP A 118 -5.83 4.88 0.68
N LYS A 119 -6.04 4.59 -0.61
CA LYS A 119 -7.27 3.97 -1.06
C LYS A 119 -6.95 2.71 -1.85
N VAL A 120 -7.82 1.73 -1.74
CA VAL A 120 -7.74 0.48 -2.51
C VAL A 120 -9.08 0.26 -3.17
N ARG A 121 -9.07 0.21 -4.51
CA ARG A 121 -10.24 -0.13 -5.31
C ARG A 121 -10.21 -1.63 -5.58
N LEU A 122 -11.37 -2.26 -5.42
CA LEU A 122 -11.50 -3.71 -5.51
C LEU A 122 -12.63 -4.07 -6.47
N ASP A 123 -12.37 -5.01 -7.37
CA ASP A 123 -13.39 -5.62 -8.21
C ASP A 123 -13.60 -7.05 -7.73
N SER A 124 -14.78 -7.32 -7.19
CA SER A 124 -15.18 -8.64 -6.71
C SER A 124 -16.61 -8.91 -7.15
N ALA A 125 -17.11 -10.12 -6.87
CA ALA A 125 -18.51 -10.41 -7.12
C ALA A 125 -19.38 -9.48 -6.28
N PRO A 126 -20.49 -8.92 -6.83
CA PRO A 126 -21.29 -7.92 -6.09
C PRO A 126 -21.73 -8.36 -4.69
N GLN A 127 -22.02 -9.64 -4.50
CA GLN A 127 -22.41 -10.17 -3.18
C GLN A 127 -21.26 -10.14 -2.16
N ASP A 128 -20.02 -10.01 -2.61
CA ASP A 128 -18.83 -10.03 -1.75
C ASP A 128 -18.21 -8.63 -1.58
N ASP A 129 -18.69 -7.62 -2.31
CA ASP A 129 -18.10 -6.27 -2.29
C ASP A 129 -17.98 -5.70 -0.87
N ASP A 130 -19.07 -5.75 -0.10
CA ASP A 130 -19.08 -5.20 1.26
C ASP A 130 -18.09 -5.92 2.18
N ARG A 131 -17.95 -7.21 2.00
CA ARG A 131 -17.04 -8.05 2.78
C ARG A 131 -15.59 -7.69 2.51
N TRP A 132 -15.21 -7.59 1.24
CA TRP A 132 -13.86 -7.19 0.86
C TRP A 132 -13.56 -5.76 1.24
N GLN A 133 -14.53 -4.85 1.05
CA GLN A 133 -14.37 -3.46 1.46
C GLN A 133 -14.09 -3.35 2.96
N ALA A 134 -14.88 -4.04 3.79
CA ALA A 134 -14.71 -4.02 5.23
C ALA A 134 -13.34 -4.55 5.66
N LEU A 135 -12.87 -5.61 5.01
CA LEU A 135 -11.58 -6.22 5.33
C LEU A 135 -10.42 -5.27 5.01
N PHE A 136 -10.37 -4.70 3.81
CA PHE A 136 -9.34 -3.73 3.45
C PHE A 136 -9.45 -2.45 4.27
N GLN A 137 -10.69 -2.02 4.59
CA GLN A 137 -10.91 -0.86 5.44
C GLN A 137 -10.31 -1.07 6.84
N SER A 138 -10.27 -2.30 7.32
CA SER A 138 -9.64 -2.62 8.60
C SER A 138 -8.11 -2.71 8.50
N TRP A 139 -7.58 -3.09 7.34
CA TRP A 139 -6.14 -3.28 7.15
C TRP A 139 -5.38 -1.98 6.92
N ILE A 140 -5.95 -1.03 6.17
CA ILE A 140 -5.22 0.19 5.81
C ILE A 140 -4.75 0.97 7.05
N PRO A 141 -5.56 1.14 8.11
CA PRO A 141 -5.07 1.75 9.35
C PRO A 141 -3.87 1.03 9.96
N ASP A 142 -3.84 -0.31 9.90
CA ASP A 142 -2.71 -1.08 10.42
C ASP A 142 -1.45 -0.79 9.61
N TRP A 143 -1.57 -0.67 8.29
CA TRP A 143 -0.43 -0.34 7.42
C TRP A 143 0.08 1.08 7.68
N THR A 144 -0.81 2.05 7.87
CA THR A 144 -0.39 3.43 8.17
C THR A 144 0.22 3.53 9.56
N ASN A 145 -0.28 2.78 10.55
CA ASN A 145 0.33 2.72 11.87
C ASN A 145 1.73 2.07 11.81
N SER A 146 1.91 1.07 10.98
CA SER A 146 3.22 0.45 10.74
C SER A 146 4.19 1.47 10.14
N LEU A 147 3.73 2.27 9.18
CA LEU A 147 4.51 3.36 8.59
C LEU A 147 4.90 4.39 9.66
N GLU A 148 3.98 4.79 10.52
CA GLU A 148 4.27 5.75 11.60
C GLU A 148 5.36 5.20 12.53
N ARG A 149 5.30 3.92 12.88
CA ARG A 149 6.33 3.29 13.72
C ARG A 149 7.69 3.27 13.02
N ALA A 150 7.71 2.98 11.72
CA ALA A 150 8.95 2.99 10.95
C ALA A 150 9.57 4.39 10.91
N LEU A 151 8.74 5.42 10.71
CA LEU A 151 9.19 6.81 10.73
C LEU A 151 9.74 7.21 12.09
N GLY A 152 9.13 6.75 13.18
CA GLY A 152 9.62 6.99 14.54
C GLY A 152 10.99 6.39 14.77
N ARG A 153 11.28 5.23 14.19
CA ARG A 153 12.60 4.59 14.30
C ARG A 153 13.70 5.37 13.58
N LEU A 154 13.35 6.11 12.53
CA LEU A 154 14.33 6.95 11.82
C LEU A 154 14.79 8.14 12.64
N ARG A 155 13.99 8.59 13.63
CA ARG A 155 14.36 9.69 14.53
C ARG A 155 15.31 9.26 15.64
N GLY A 156 15.29 8.00 15.98
CA GLY A 156 16.11 7.42 17.03
C GLY A 156 17.47 6.89 16.53
#